data_04fc4871113b9d8ed6729b48b8937ae8
#
_entry.id   04fc4871113b9d8ed6729b48b8937ae8
#
_cell.length_a   1.000
_cell.length_b   1.000
_cell.length_c   1.000
_cell.angle_alpha   90.00
_cell.angle_beta   90.00
_cell.angle_gamma   90.00
#
_symmetry.space_group_name_H-M   'P 1'
#
loop_
_entity.id
_entity.type
_entity.pdbx_description
1 polymer ?
#
loop_
_entity_poly.entity_id
_entity_poly.type
_entity_poly.pdbx_seq_one_letter_code
_entity_poly.pdbx_strand_id
1 'polypeptide(L)'
;MCGRYSLDTPLQALQALLQPWLRDADAGWLQHYAPRRLISPGEPVLALRREHSQSVASHMLWGLLPGWVKDPLAGPRPINARAETLNDKASFRGPWRHHRCLLPADGFLEQGEQIQRLDQQLFWLAGLWDRWIGPDGSEVETCCVITTRPNHLLETLHDRMPVVIPRGLEEIWLDPGDGAHRRALEPMLDPWPSDGWSRRGTSQLSLF
;
A
#
# COMPACT_ATOMS: atom_id res chain seq x y z
N MET A 1 4.47 13.74 -2.19
CA MET A 1 4.62 12.26 -2.07
C MET A 1 3.57 11.76 -1.11
N CYS A 2 2.86 10.69 -1.45
CA CYS A 2 1.89 10.07 -0.54
C CYS A 2 2.62 9.63 0.74
N GLY A 3 2.62 10.48 1.73
CA GLY A 3 3.30 10.28 3.02
C GLY A 3 2.33 10.09 4.18
N ARG A 4 1.03 10.12 3.93
CA ARG A 4 -0.03 9.92 4.93
C ARG A 4 -1.27 9.37 4.27
N TYR A 5 -1.93 8.42 4.94
CA TYR A 5 -3.23 7.91 4.49
C TYR A 5 -4.13 7.60 5.69
N SER A 6 -5.37 7.28 5.45
CA SER A 6 -6.35 6.90 6.47
C SER A 6 -6.93 5.51 6.22
N LEU A 7 -7.23 4.84 7.30
CA LEU A 7 -8.02 3.63 7.37
C LEU A 7 -8.90 3.76 8.63
N ASP A 8 -9.87 4.68 8.58
CA ASP A 8 -10.79 4.99 9.69
C ASP A 8 -12.08 4.15 9.60
N THR A 9 -12.00 3.10 8.82
CA THR A 9 -13.12 2.20 8.55
C THR A 9 -13.36 1.26 9.72
N PRO A 10 -14.63 1.02 10.13
CA PRO A 10 -14.97 0.03 11.15
C PRO A 10 -14.49 -1.39 10.79
N LEU A 11 -14.11 -2.16 11.83
CA LEU A 11 -13.58 -3.52 11.66
C LEU A 11 -14.48 -4.41 10.78
N GLN A 12 -15.79 -4.35 10.94
CA GLN A 12 -16.74 -5.18 10.18
C GLN A 12 -16.67 -4.91 8.66
N ALA A 13 -16.53 -3.65 8.26
CA ALA A 13 -16.41 -3.28 6.84
C ALA A 13 -15.05 -3.71 6.27
N LEU A 14 -13.98 -3.60 7.07
CA LEU A 14 -12.66 -4.09 6.68
C LEU A 14 -12.63 -5.62 6.58
N GLN A 15 -13.28 -6.33 7.51
CA GLN A 15 -13.44 -7.79 7.43
C GLN A 15 -14.15 -8.21 6.15
N ALA A 16 -15.25 -7.54 5.80
CA ALA A 16 -15.99 -7.83 4.56
C ALA A 16 -15.12 -7.62 3.30
N LEU A 17 -14.22 -6.62 3.30
CA LEU A 17 -13.25 -6.42 2.21
C LEU A 17 -12.25 -7.57 2.13
N LEU A 18 -11.76 -8.06 3.27
CA LEU A 18 -10.71 -9.07 3.35
C LEU A 18 -11.22 -10.51 3.25
N GLN A 19 -12.49 -10.75 3.56
CA GLN A 19 -13.10 -12.08 3.59
C GLN A 19 -12.85 -12.94 2.33
N PRO A 20 -12.91 -12.41 1.09
CA PRO A 20 -12.62 -13.21 -0.10
C PRO A 20 -11.20 -13.78 -0.16
N TRP A 21 -10.27 -13.20 0.61
CA TRP A 21 -8.84 -13.48 0.54
C TRP A 21 -8.33 -14.34 1.68
N LEU A 22 -8.99 -14.30 2.83
CA LEU A 22 -8.50 -14.89 4.07
C LEU A 22 -9.34 -16.09 4.49
N ARG A 23 -8.69 -17.11 5.04
CA ARG A 23 -9.34 -18.19 5.76
C ARG A 23 -9.58 -17.76 7.20
N ASP A 24 -10.57 -18.36 7.87
CA ASP A 24 -10.92 -18.05 9.26
C ASP A 24 -9.73 -18.16 10.24
N ALA A 25 -8.77 -19.04 9.93
CA ALA A 25 -7.55 -19.21 10.74
C ALA A 25 -6.55 -18.04 10.66
N ASP A 26 -6.66 -17.17 9.64
CA ASP A 26 -5.69 -16.09 9.38
C ASP A 26 -6.06 -14.77 10.07
N ALA A 27 -6.92 -14.82 11.08
CA ALA A 27 -7.51 -13.65 11.73
C ALA A 27 -6.60 -12.96 12.77
N GLY A 28 -5.32 -13.34 12.88
CA GLY A 28 -4.38 -12.76 13.86
C GLY A 28 -4.23 -11.23 13.77
N TRP A 29 -4.40 -10.64 12.59
CA TRP A 29 -4.35 -9.18 12.39
C TRP A 29 -5.51 -8.44 13.06
N LEU A 30 -6.65 -9.11 13.28
CA LEU A 30 -7.85 -8.52 13.90
C LEU A 30 -7.57 -7.97 15.29
N GLN A 31 -6.73 -8.66 16.07
CA GLN A 31 -6.42 -8.29 17.46
C GLN A 31 -5.69 -6.95 17.56
N HIS A 32 -5.05 -6.52 16.48
CA HIS A 32 -4.24 -5.31 16.42
C HIS A 32 -4.82 -4.22 15.53
N TYR A 33 -5.99 -4.46 14.95
CA TYR A 33 -6.64 -3.47 14.11
C TYR A 33 -7.41 -2.45 14.96
N ALA A 34 -7.14 -1.18 14.70
CA ALA A 34 -7.95 -0.06 15.16
C ALA A 34 -8.11 0.95 14.01
N PRO A 35 -9.30 1.52 13.82
CA PRO A 35 -9.49 2.60 12.84
C PRO A 35 -8.53 3.76 13.09
N ARG A 36 -7.92 4.30 12.04
CA ARG A 36 -6.95 5.40 12.13
C ARG A 36 -7.21 6.45 11.06
N ARG A 37 -7.48 7.69 11.50
CA ARG A 37 -7.65 8.84 10.61
C ARG A 37 -6.35 9.31 9.98
N LEU A 38 -5.23 9.00 10.62
CA LEU A 38 -3.91 9.38 10.15
C LEU A 38 -2.94 8.23 10.40
N ILE A 39 -2.32 7.75 9.32
CA ILE A 39 -1.25 6.76 9.32
C ILE A 39 -0.04 7.41 8.67
N SER A 40 1.10 7.33 9.35
CA SER A 40 2.35 7.96 8.93
C SER A 40 3.46 6.93 8.71
N PRO A 41 4.51 7.27 7.95
CA PRO A 41 5.67 6.41 7.78
C PRO A 41 6.32 6.03 9.12
N GLY A 42 6.84 4.81 9.19
CA GLY A 42 7.40 4.23 10.41
C GLY A 42 6.38 3.52 11.30
N GLU A 43 5.08 3.69 11.04
CA GLU A 43 4.02 3.00 11.77
C GLU A 43 3.69 1.63 11.16
N PRO A 44 3.19 0.67 11.97
CA PRO A 44 2.65 -0.57 11.44
C PRO A 44 1.37 -0.30 10.64
N VAL A 45 1.29 -0.89 9.45
CA VAL A 45 0.16 -0.79 8.52
C VAL A 45 -0.33 -2.17 8.14
N LEU A 46 -1.64 -2.33 8.00
CA LEU A 46 -2.22 -3.58 7.51
C LEU A 46 -1.89 -3.74 6.02
N ALA A 47 -1.42 -4.92 5.64
CA ALA A 47 -1.13 -5.27 4.27
C ALA A 47 -1.66 -6.67 3.94
N LEU A 48 -2.27 -6.82 2.78
CA LEU A 48 -2.63 -8.10 2.18
C LEU A 48 -1.54 -8.47 1.15
N ARG A 49 -1.02 -9.68 1.27
CA ARG A 49 -0.02 -10.21 0.34
C ARG A 49 -0.28 -11.67 0.00
N ARG A 50 0.40 -12.18 -1.00
CA ARG A 50 0.45 -13.60 -1.27
C ARG A 50 1.75 -14.20 -0.76
N GLU A 51 1.66 -15.30 -0.02
CA GLU A 51 2.77 -16.08 0.47
C GLU A 51 2.47 -17.56 0.22
N HIS A 52 3.35 -18.27 -0.54
CA HIS A 52 3.18 -19.70 -0.88
C HIS A 52 1.79 -20.06 -1.45
N SER A 53 1.20 -19.32 -2.32
CA SER A 53 -0.14 -19.54 -2.88
C SER A 53 -1.32 -19.21 -1.95
N GLN A 54 -1.07 -18.69 -0.76
CA GLN A 54 -2.10 -18.25 0.18
C GLN A 54 -2.08 -16.72 0.30
N SER A 55 -3.24 -16.14 0.50
CA SER A 55 -3.33 -14.72 0.87
C SER A 55 -3.20 -14.59 2.38
N VAL A 56 -2.36 -13.67 2.82
CA VAL A 56 -2.05 -13.40 4.22
C VAL A 56 -2.24 -11.91 4.48
N ALA A 57 -2.95 -11.58 5.56
CA ALA A 57 -3.01 -10.22 6.06
C ALA A 57 -2.16 -10.10 7.34
N SER A 58 -1.25 -9.13 7.36
CA SER A 58 -0.40 -8.86 8.52
C SER A 58 -0.05 -7.39 8.64
N HIS A 59 0.45 -6.99 9.80
CA HIS A 59 0.99 -5.65 9.99
C HIS A 59 2.46 -5.60 9.56
N MET A 60 2.81 -4.63 8.71
CA MET A 60 4.17 -4.36 8.26
C MET A 60 4.56 -2.93 8.61
N LEU A 61 5.82 -2.65 8.87
CA LEU A 61 6.28 -1.27 9.05
C LEU A 61 6.30 -0.52 7.72
N TRP A 62 5.70 0.65 7.66
CA TRP A 62 5.74 1.49 6.47
C TRP A 62 7.08 2.23 6.36
N GLY A 63 7.90 1.80 5.45
CA GLY A 63 9.27 2.20 5.19
C GLY A 63 10.09 0.96 4.83
N LEU A 64 10.17 0.66 3.53
CA LEU A 64 10.75 -0.58 3.02
C LEU A 64 12.19 -0.75 3.45
N LEU A 65 12.49 -1.83 4.13
CA LEU A 65 13.83 -2.28 4.45
C LEU A 65 14.19 -3.46 3.55
N PRO A 66 15.00 -3.25 2.50
CA PRO A 66 15.36 -4.34 1.60
C PRO A 66 16.13 -5.44 2.33
N GLY A 67 15.79 -6.71 2.03
CA GLY A 67 16.40 -7.87 2.70
C GLY A 67 17.92 -8.00 2.58
N TRP A 68 18.55 -7.29 1.61
CA TRP A 68 20.00 -7.27 1.43
C TRP A 68 20.74 -6.25 2.33
N VAL A 69 20.05 -5.39 3.05
CA VAL A 69 20.64 -4.38 3.94
C VAL A 69 21.27 -5.05 5.13
N LYS A 70 22.55 -4.75 5.39
CA LYS A 70 23.29 -5.35 6.50
C LYS A 70 22.98 -4.69 7.85
N ASP A 71 22.86 -3.36 7.85
CA ASP A 71 22.54 -2.58 9.06
C ASP A 71 21.14 -1.95 8.88
N PRO A 72 20.14 -2.45 9.59
CA PRO A 72 18.78 -1.95 9.45
C PRO A 72 18.63 -0.49 9.96
N LEU A 73 19.55 0.01 10.77
CA LEU A 73 19.49 1.38 11.27
C LEU A 73 20.09 2.39 10.28
N ALA A 74 21.07 1.97 9.47
CA ALA A 74 21.76 2.82 8.49
C ALA A 74 21.23 2.62 7.06
N GLY A 75 20.41 1.60 6.81
CA GLY A 75 19.89 1.27 5.47
C GLY A 75 18.80 2.24 5.00
N PRO A 76 18.56 2.26 3.67
CA PRO A 76 17.48 3.03 3.09
C PRO A 76 16.11 2.52 3.60
N ARG A 77 15.20 3.45 3.86
CA ARG A 77 13.82 3.15 4.25
C ARG A 77 12.83 3.94 3.39
N PRO A 78 12.80 3.71 2.06
CA PRO A 78 11.86 4.42 1.19
C PRO A 78 10.41 4.10 1.58
N ILE A 79 9.64 5.15 1.80
CA ILE A 79 8.20 5.04 2.05
C ILE A 79 7.40 4.90 0.76
N ASN A 80 7.99 5.31 -0.37
CA ASN A 80 7.38 5.22 -1.69
C ASN A 80 8.36 4.64 -2.72
N ALA A 81 7.82 3.89 -3.68
CA ALA A 81 8.49 3.40 -4.87
C ALA A 81 7.88 4.06 -6.11
N ARG A 82 8.69 4.67 -6.97
CA ARG A 82 8.19 5.23 -8.22
C ARG A 82 7.95 4.13 -9.24
N ALA A 83 6.76 4.09 -9.85
CA ALA A 83 6.37 3.11 -10.86
C ALA A 83 7.40 3.00 -12.00
N GLU A 84 7.93 4.13 -12.43
CA GLU A 84 8.87 4.24 -13.55
C GLU A 84 10.23 3.58 -13.28
N THR A 85 10.58 3.34 -12.02
CA THR A 85 11.91 2.83 -11.63
C THR A 85 11.86 1.51 -10.84
N LEU A 86 10.73 0.81 -10.86
CA LEU A 86 10.54 -0.47 -10.14
C LEU A 86 11.51 -1.56 -10.62
N ASN A 87 11.79 -1.59 -11.92
CA ASN A 87 12.70 -2.57 -12.52
C ASN A 87 14.19 -2.23 -12.30
N ASP A 88 14.52 -0.96 -12.07
CA ASP A 88 15.91 -0.47 -12.11
C ASP A 88 16.54 -0.42 -10.72
N LYS A 89 15.79 0.09 -9.74
CA LYS A 89 16.33 0.31 -8.39
C LYS A 89 16.49 -0.99 -7.62
N ALA A 90 17.68 -1.21 -7.05
CA ALA A 90 18.01 -2.40 -6.26
C ALA A 90 17.02 -2.68 -5.12
N SER A 91 16.52 -1.64 -4.44
CA SER A 91 15.54 -1.77 -3.37
C SER A 91 14.16 -2.25 -3.82
N PHE A 92 13.81 -2.05 -5.09
CA PHE A 92 12.46 -2.33 -5.58
C PHE A 92 12.39 -3.51 -6.55
N ARG A 93 13.48 -3.79 -7.29
CA ARG A 93 13.51 -4.81 -8.34
C ARG A 93 13.13 -6.20 -7.85
N GLY A 94 13.61 -6.62 -6.69
CA GLY A 94 13.24 -7.89 -6.07
C GLY A 94 11.78 -7.90 -5.62
N PRO A 95 11.37 -6.97 -4.75
CA PRO A 95 9.97 -6.84 -4.32
C PRO A 95 8.98 -6.68 -5.48
N TRP A 96 9.30 -5.91 -6.52
CA TRP A 96 8.45 -5.78 -7.71
C TRP A 96 8.22 -7.12 -8.42
N ARG A 97 9.19 -8.00 -8.40
CA ARG A 97 9.07 -9.31 -9.03
C ARG A 97 8.27 -10.31 -8.21
N HIS A 98 8.40 -10.27 -6.88
CA HIS A 98 7.95 -11.38 -6.02
C HIS A 98 7.11 -10.96 -4.82
N HIS A 99 7.21 -9.73 -4.36
CA HIS A 99 6.70 -9.26 -3.08
C HIS A 99 5.80 -8.03 -3.24
N ARG A 100 4.73 -8.18 -4.04
CA ARG A 100 3.70 -7.15 -4.13
C ARG A 100 2.68 -7.34 -3.00
N CYS A 101 2.14 -6.23 -2.52
CA CYS A 101 1.09 -6.21 -1.50
C CYS A 101 0.04 -5.15 -1.82
N LEU A 102 -1.04 -5.20 -1.07
CA LEU A 102 -2.16 -4.28 -1.12
C LEU A 102 -2.38 -3.70 0.27
N LEU A 103 -2.43 -2.38 0.38
CA LEU A 103 -2.72 -1.69 1.63
C LEU A 103 -4.15 -1.13 1.54
N PRO A 104 -5.06 -1.54 2.42
CA PRO A 104 -6.41 -0.99 2.44
C PRO A 104 -6.39 0.46 2.93
N ALA A 105 -7.18 1.30 2.28
CA ALA A 105 -7.31 2.72 2.62
C ALA A 105 -8.75 3.22 2.35
N ASP A 106 -9.19 4.21 3.11
CA ASP A 106 -10.41 4.97 2.84
C ASP A 106 -10.12 6.40 2.39
N GLY A 107 -8.86 6.85 2.49
CA GLY A 107 -8.40 8.13 2.03
C GLY A 107 -6.88 8.26 2.12
N PHE A 108 -6.33 9.26 1.47
CA PHE A 108 -4.94 9.68 1.66
C PHE A 108 -4.84 11.20 1.73
N LEU A 109 -3.75 11.69 2.31
CA LEU A 109 -3.58 13.10 2.58
C LEU A 109 -2.40 13.65 1.79
N GLU A 110 -2.61 14.76 1.10
CA GLU A 110 -1.58 15.50 0.38
C GLU A 110 -1.80 17.01 0.56
N GLN A 111 -0.77 17.71 1.01
CA GLN A 111 -0.76 19.17 1.22
C GLN A 111 -1.97 19.74 2.02
N GLY A 112 -2.41 19.03 3.04
CA GLY A 112 -3.52 19.45 3.87
C GLY A 112 -4.90 19.18 3.26
N GLU A 113 -4.97 18.42 2.18
CA GLU A 113 -6.22 17.95 1.60
C GLU A 113 -6.35 16.44 1.77
N GLN A 114 -7.54 15.97 2.09
CA GLN A 114 -7.89 14.56 2.09
C GLN A 114 -8.50 14.20 0.73
N ILE A 115 -7.95 13.16 0.15
CA ILE A 115 -8.42 12.58 -1.11
C ILE A 115 -9.13 11.28 -0.79
N GLN A 116 -10.37 11.13 -1.23
CA GLN A 116 -11.21 9.97 -0.96
C GLN A 116 -12.17 9.69 -2.10
N ARG A 117 -12.70 8.48 -2.14
CA ARG A 117 -13.76 8.11 -3.08
C ARG A 117 -15.08 8.80 -2.71
N LEU A 118 -15.85 9.22 -3.72
CA LEU A 118 -17.19 9.81 -3.51
C LEU A 118 -18.18 8.80 -2.92
N ASP A 119 -18.04 7.52 -3.27
CA ASP A 119 -18.87 6.42 -2.76
C ASP A 119 -18.44 5.93 -1.37
N GLN A 120 -17.41 6.55 -0.78
CA GLN A 120 -16.83 6.23 0.54
C GLN A 120 -16.39 4.75 0.68
N GLN A 121 -16.20 4.06 -0.43
CA GLN A 121 -15.73 2.67 -0.41
C GLN A 121 -14.22 2.60 -0.19
N LEU A 122 -13.79 1.57 0.53
CA LEU A 122 -12.38 1.21 0.66
C LEU A 122 -11.76 0.96 -0.71
N PHE A 123 -10.48 1.27 -0.83
CA PHE A 123 -9.67 0.97 -2.01
C PHE A 123 -8.31 0.42 -1.62
N TRP A 124 -7.62 -0.14 -2.58
CA TRP A 124 -6.31 -0.75 -2.39
C TRP A 124 -5.21 0.15 -2.92
N LEU A 125 -4.31 0.59 -2.05
CA LEU A 125 -3.03 1.16 -2.46
C LEU A 125 -2.10 0.04 -2.90
N ALA A 126 -1.47 0.19 -4.05
CA ALA A 126 -0.45 -0.72 -4.53
C ALA A 126 0.82 -0.59 -3.70
N GLY A 127 1.35 -1.69 -3.20
CA GLY A 127 2.55 -1.71 -2.38
C GLY A 127 3.56 -2.76 -2.82
N LEU A 128 4.78 -2.56 -2.35
CA LEU A 128 5.84 -3.57 -2.31
C LEU A 128 6.18 -3.85 -0.87
N TRP A 129 6.57 -5.10 -0.58
CA TRP A 129 7.02 -5.49 0.74
C TRP A 129 8.34 -6.27 0.66
N ASP A 130 9.07 -6.32 1.75
CA ASP A 130 10.24 -7.18 1.89
C ASP A 130 10.38 -7.63 3.34
N ARG A 131 11.08 -8.75 3.53
CA ARG A 131 11.40 -9.32 4.82
C ARG A 131 12.91 -9.21 5.03
N TRP A 132 13.29 -8.47 6.04
CA TRP A 132 14.65 -8.41 6.51
C TRP A 132 14.86 -9.44 7.61
N ILE A 133 15.95 -10.20 7.54
CA ILE A 133 16.31 -11.20 8.53
C ILE A 133 17.61 -10.79 9.19
N GLY A 134 17.57 -10.60 10.50
CA GLY A 134 18.72 -10.24 11.30
C GLY A 134 19.69 -11.41 11.50
N PRO A 135 20.95 -11.12 11.87
CA PRO A 135 21.95 -12.16 12.18
C PRO A 135 21.54 -13.06 13.34
N ASP A 136 20.68 -12.59 14.22
CA ASP A 136 20.09 -13.30 15.36
C ASP A 136 18.81 -14.07 15.00
N GLY A 137 18.41 -14.06 13.74
CA GLY A 137 17.18 -14.69 13.25
C GLY A 137 15.93 -13.85 13.45
N SER A 138 16.02 -12.61 13.96
CA SER A 138 14.88 -11.68 14.02
C SER A 138 14.40 -11.33 12.62
N GLU A 139 13.08 -11.24 12.43
CA GLU A 139 12.45 -10.90 11.16
C GLU A 139 11.70 -9.57 11.28
N VAL A 140 11.86 -8.72 10.28
CA VAL A 140 11.11 -7.45 10.16
C VAL A 140 10.47 -7.37 8.78
N GLU A 141 9.15 -7.38 8.75
CA GLU A 141 8.38 -7.15 7.53
C GLU A 141 8.11 -5.66 7.34
N THR A 142 8.42 -5.17 6.17
CA THR A 142 8.29 -3.75 5.84
C THR A 142 7.67 -3.57 4.47
N CYS A 143 7.02 -2.42 4.23
CA CYS A 143 6.41 -2.14 2.94
C CYS A 143 6.61 -0.68 2.51
N CYS A 144 6.33 -0.40 1.25
CA CYS A 144 6.23 0.95 0.72
C CYS A 144 5.07 1.04 -0.28
N VAL A 145 4.54 2.26 -0.47
CA VAL A 145 3.48 2.53 -1.45
C VAL A 145 4.08 2.82 -2.82
N ILE A 146 3.51 2.25 -3.88
CA ILE A 146 3.89 2.60 -5.25
C ILE A 146 3.21 3.92 -5.63
N THR A 147 3.98 4.81 -6.25
CA THR A 147 3.48 6.11 -6.72
C THR A 147 3.71 6.27 -8.21
N THR A 148 2.80 7.01 -8.85
CA THR A 148 2.85 7.34 -10.28
C THR A 148 2.67 8.85 -10.50
N ARG A 149 2.68 9.31 -11.74
CA ARG A 149 2.37 10.71 -12.11
C ARG A 149 0.94 11.07 -11.65
N PRO A 150 0.65 12.35 -11.37
CA PRO A 150 -0.67 12.75 -10.91
C PRO A 150 -1.70 12.71 -12.05
N ASN A 151 -2.97 12.57 -11.69
CA ASN A 151 -4.12 12.86 -12.54
C ASN A 151 -4.55 14.33 -12.36
N HIS A 152 -5.57 14.77 -13.10
CA HIS A 152 -6.09 16.16 -13.03
C HIS A 152 -6.53 16.58 -11.62
N LEU A 153 -7.02 15.66 -10.79
CA LEU A 153 -7.44 15.99 -9.43
C LEU A 153 -6.25 16.39 -8.54
N LEU A 154 -5.06 15.82 -8.80
CA LEU A 154 -3.90 15.91 -7.93
C LEU A 154 -2.75 16.75 -8.51
N GLU A 155 -2.72 17.02 -9.80
CA GLU A 155 -1.62 17.73 -10.46
C GLU A 155 -1.32 19.12 -9.89
N THR A 156 -2.34 19.77 -9.32
CA THR A 156 -2.18 21.07 -8.64
C THR A 156 -1.70 20.97 -7.20
N LEU A 157 -1.73 19.75 -6.62
CA LEU A 157 -1.28 19.48 -5.24
C LEU A 157 0.14 18.93 -5.23
N HIS A 158 0.41 17.93 -6.08
CA HIS A 158 1.70 17.24 -6.06
C HIS A 158 2.01 16.62 -7.41
N ASP A 159 3.32 16.44 -7.70
CA ASP A 159 3.85 15.77 -8.89
C ASP A 159 3.70 14.23 -8.86
N ARG A 160 3.20 13.68 -7.76
CA ARG A 160 3.02 12.23 -7.57
C ARG A 160 1.70 11.94 -6.89
N MET A 161 1.14 10.76 -7.20
CA MET A 161 -0.01 10.18 -6.50
C MET A 161 0.20 8.69 -6.24
N PRO A 162 -0.48 8.08 -5.25
CA PRO A 162 -0.42 6.64 -5.03
C PRO A 162 -1.09 5.90 -6.19
N VAL A 163 -0.53 4.74 -6.53
CA VAL A 163 -1.20 3.79 -7.42
C VAL A 163 -2.32 3.11 -6.66
N VAL A 164 -3.51 3.09 -7.25
CA VAL A 164 -4.70 2.39 -6.72
C VAL A 164 -5.03 1.23 -7.63
N ILE A 165 -5.14 0.04 -7.05
CA ILE A 165 -5.50 -1.16 -7.82
C ILE A 165 -7.00 -1.20 -8.05
N PRO A 166 -7.46 -1.33 -9.31
CA PRO A 166 -8.87 -1.44 -9.62
C PRO A 166 -9.49 -2.70 -8.99
N ARG A 167 -10.74 -2.59 -8.58
CA ARG A 167 -11.49 -3.75 -8.05
C ARG A 167 -11.56 -4.88 -9.06
N GLY A 168 -11.37 -6.10 -8.55
CA GLY A 168 -11.36 -7.32 -9.35
C GLY A 168 -10.00 -7.66 -9.97
N LEU A 169 -8.99 -6.78 -9.80
CA LEU A 169 -7.63 -7.02 -10.29
C LEU A 169 -6.64 -7.36 -9.16
N GLU A 170 -7.13 -7.48 -7.93
CA GLU A 170 -6.29 -7.73 -6.76
C GLU A 170 -5.53 -9.06 -6.85
N GLU A 171 -6.20 -10.14 -7.33
CA GLU A 171 -5.54 -11.43 -7.52
C GLU A 171 -4.41 -11.35 -8.53
N ILE A 172 -4.67 -10.70 -9.66
CA ILE A 172 -3.67 -10.50 -10.70
C ILE A 172 -2.49 -9.68 -10.15
N TRP A 173 -2.79 -8.67 -9.34
CA TRP A 173 -1.75 -7.86 -8.69
C TRP A 173 -0.88 -8.69 -7.74
N LEU A 174 -1.50 -9.52 -6.91
CA LEU A 174 -0.81 -10.31 -5.88
C LEU A 174 -0.09 -11.55 -6.43
N ASP A 175 -0.47 -12.03 -7.61
CA ASP A 175 0.17 -13.19 -8.23
C ASP A 175 1.60 -12.85 -8.66
N PRO A 176 2.64 -13.51 -8.11
CA PRO A 176 4.02 -13.22 -8.49
C PRO A 176 4.28 -13.42 -9.98
N GLY A 177 3.64 -14.41 -10.62
CA GLY A 177 3.74 -14.67 -12.05
C GLY A 177 5.17 -14.65 -12.61
N ASP A 178 5.27 -14.63 -13.91
CA ASP A 178 6.53 -14.51 -14.65
C ASP A 178 6.77 -13.09 -15.22
N GLY A 179 7.72 -12.94 -16.13
CA GLY A 179 8.01 -11.69 -16.80
C GLY A 179 6.88 -11.20 -17.72
N ALA A 180 6.10 -12.09 -18.33
CA ALA A 180 4.97 -11.76 -19.17
C ALA A 180 3.81 -11.23 -18.30
N HIS A 181 3.55 -11.91 -17.18
CA HIS A 181 2.58 -11.46 -16.18
C HIS A 181 2.90 -10.04 -15.67
N ARG A 182 4.17 -9.77 -15.30
CA ARG A 182 4.55 -8.42 -14.83
C ARG A 182 4.32 -7.32 -15.87
N ARG A 183 4.55 -7.60 -17.15
CA ARG A 183 4.21 -6.63 -18.20
C ARG A 183 2.71 -6.35 -18.29
N ALA A 184 1.88 -7.35 -18.01
CA ALA A 184 0.43 -7.17 -17.95
C ALA A 184 -0.03 -6.31 -16.76
N LEU A 185 0.81 -6.13 -15.74
CA LEU A 185 0.53 -5.23 -14.59
C LEU A 185 0.86 -3.76 -14.89
N GLU A 186 1.67 -3.47 -15.91
CA GLU A 186 2.12 -2.09 -16.20
C GLU A 186 0.96 -1.09 -16.37
N PRO A 187 -0.17 -1.43 -17.04
CA PRO A 187 -1.31 -0.52 -17.11
C PRO A 187 -1.95 -0.19 -15.74
N MET A 188 -1.79 -1.04 -14.74
CA MET A 188 -2.28 -0.78 -13.38
C MET A 188 -1.46 0.28 -12.64
N LEU A 189 -0.25 0.58 -13.14
CA LEU A 189 0.62 1.61 -12.60
C LEU A 189 0.29 3.01 -13.13
N ASP A 190 -0.58 3.11 -14.12
CA ASP A 190 -1.03 4.39 -14.65
C ASP A 190 -1.90 5.17 -13.65
N PRO A 191 -1.99 6.49 -13.80
CA PRO A 191 -2.91 7.30 -13.01
C PRO A 191 -4.34 6.80 -13.14
N TRP A 192 -4.98 6.54 -12.00
CA TRP A 192 -6.41 6.20 -11.98
C TRP A 192 -7.27 7.40 -12.42
N PRO A 193 -8.47 7.17 -13.02
CA PRO A 193 -9.38 8.24 -13.40
C PRO A 193 -9.81 9.09 -12.21
N SER A 194 -9.89 10.41 -12.37
CA SER A 194 -10.33 11.33 -11.32
C SER A 194 -11.82 11.24 -11.01
N ASP A 195 -12.60 10.70 -11.94
CA ASP A 195 -14.04 10.51 -11.77
C ASP A 195 -14.33 9.58 -10.58
N GLY A 196 -15.29 9.95 -9.76
CA GLY A 196 -15.63 9.20 -8.55
C GLY A 196 -14.72 9.49 -7.35
N TRP A 197 -13.83 10.48 -7.44
CA TRP A 197 -12.97 10.93 -6.34
C TRP A 197 -13.22 12.39 -5.99
N SER A 198 -12.90 12.76 -4.75
CA SER A 198 -13.00 14.13 -4.25
C SER A 198 -11.78 14.48 -3.42
N ARG A 199 -11.50 15.77 -3.33
CA ARG A 199 -10.55 16.35 -2.38
C ARG A 199 -11.26 17.36 -1.46
N ARG A 200 -10.89 17.37 -0.20
CA ARG A 200 -11.44 18.26 0.83
C ARG A 200 -10.31 18.75 1.72
N GLY A 201 -10.31 20.05 2.03
CA GLY A 201 -9.36 20.62 2.97
C GLY A 201 -9.51 20.03 4.38
N THR A 202 -8.41 19.64 5.01
CA THR A 202 -8.43 19.03 6.35
C THR A 202 -8.92 19.98 7.46
N SER A 203 -8.92 21.29 7.24
CA SER A 203 -9.52 22.28 8.14
C SER A 203 -11.02 22.09 8.33
N GLN A 204 -11.71 21.35 7.44
CA GLN A 204 -13.12 21.01 7.57
C GLN A 204 -13.35 19.70 8.35
N LEU A 205 -12.30 18.92 8.64
CA LEU A 205 -12.40 17.64 9.35
C LEU A 205 -12.31 17.76 10.87
N SER A 206 -11.96 18.94 11.39
CA SER A 206 -11.82 19.19 12.84
C SER A 206 -13.11 19.66 13.52
N LEU A 207 -14.25 19.62 12.85
CA LEU A 207 -15.53 20.10 13.37
C LEU A 207 -16.56 19.01 13.70
N PHE A 208 -16.12 17.72 13.74
CA PHE A 208 -17.01 16.61 14.14
C PHE A 208 -16.29 15.63 15.07
#